data_637eb90b44bfb1eae96b33354ce08d8e
#
_entry.id   637eb90b44bfb1eae96b33354ce08d8e
#
_cell.length_a   1.000
_cell.length_b   1.000
_cell.length_c   1.000
_cell.angle_alpha   90.00
_cell.angle_beta   90.00
_cell.angle_gamma   90.00
#
_symmetry.space_group_name_H-M   'P 1'
#
loop_
_entity.id
_entity.type
_entity.pdbx_description
1 polymer ?
#
loop_
_entity_poly.entity_id
_entity_poly.type
_entity_poly.pdbx_seq_one_letter_code
_entity_poly.pdbx_strand_id
1 'polypeptide(L)'
;MLYYFFILIDRKSSMEKKVTFLGIETSCDETAAAIVKGNSDGTGEILSNIVSSQVEEHREFGGIVPELAARAHVEKIEFIVQKAIEESNLDLENVDGIAATAGPGLIVCLTVGLNTGKAIAGSLKKPFIAVNHLEGHALSPKINSKIEFPYLLLLISGGHTQFLEVNGVNNYKRLGTTIDDALGEAFDKTAKLLGIEFPGGPKIEEWAKKGDGGYF
;
A
#
# COMPACT_ATOMS: atom_id res chain seq x y z
N MET A 1 0.72 -5.13 -0.55
CA MET A 1 0.69 -3.84 -1.27
C MET A 1 0.15 -4.01 -2.69
N LEU A 2 -1.16 -4.16 -2.88
CA LEU A 2 -1.80 -4.61 -4.11
C LEU A 2 -2.99 -3.73 -4.51
N TYR A 3 -2.96 -2.44 -4.16
CA TYR A 3 -4.15 -1.64 -3.93
C TYR A 3 -4.52 -0.66 -5.04
N TYR A 4 -3.80 -0.63 -6.17
CA TYR A 4 -3.88 0.49 -7.11
C TYR A 4 -4.94 0.39 -8.20
N PHE A 5 -5.68 -0.72 -8.22
CA PHE A 5 -6.42 -1.10 -9.41
C PHE A 5 -7.85 -0.55 -9.53
N PHE A 6 -8.54 -0.31 -8.40
CA PHE A 6 -9.98 -0.08 -8.42
C PHE A 6 -10.47 1.31 -8.85
N ILE A 7 -9.61 2.30 -8.90
CA ILE A 7 -9.99 3.69 -9.18
C ILE A 7 -10.53 3.92 -10.60
N LEU A 8 -10.22 3.01 -11.54
CA LEU A 8 -10.55 3.19 -12.97
C LEU A 8 -11.81 2.51 -13.45
N ILE A 9 -12.35 1.53 -12.72
CA ILE A 9 -13.44 0.68 -13.24
C ILE A 9 -14.81 1.33 -13.09
N ASP A 10 -14.98 2.30 -12.19
CA ASP A 10 -16.29 2.89 -11.88
C ASP A 10 -16.75 4.02 -12.83
N ARG A 11 -15.98 4.38 -13.86
CA ARG A 11 -16.49 5.28 -14.89
C ARG A 11 -17.29 4.49 -15.92
N LYS A 12 -18.62 4.59 -15.82
CA LYS A 12 -19.61 4.11 -16.81
C LYS A 12 -19.11 4.24 -18.26
N SER A 13 -18.47 3.22 -18.77
CA SER A 13 -18.39 2.97 -20.20
C SER A 13 -18.31 1.47 -20.42
N SER A 14 -19.06 0.96 -21.37
CA SER A 14 -19.13 -0.40 -21.87
C SER A 14 -17.80 -1.18 -21.83
N MET A 15 -17.45 -1.78 -20.68
CA MET A 15 -16.13 -2.34 -20.52
C MET A 15 -16.17 -3.87 -20.45
N GLU A 16 -16.11 -4.47 -21.62
CA GLU A 16 -15.61 -5.84 -21.79
C GLU A 16 -14.06 -5.91 -21.73
N LYS A 17 -13.36 -4.76 -21.68
CA LYS A 17 -11.90 -4.71 -21.78
C LYS A 17 -11.24 -4.84 -20.40
N LYS A 18 -10.47 -5.91 -20.22
CA LYS A 18 -9.53 -6.05 -19.10
C LYS A 18 -8.43 -5.00 -19.25
N VAL A 19 -8.07 -4.33 -18.15
CA VAL A 19 -7.01 -3.31 -18.13
C VAL A 19 -5.90 -3.72 -17.17
N THR A 20 -4.65 -3.43 -17.54
CA THR A 20 -3.47 -3.80 -16.76
C THR A 20 -2.71 -2.56 -16.33
N PHE A 21 -2.35 -2.47 -15.06
CA PHE A 21 -1.64 -1.33 -14.49
C PHE A 21 -0.36 -1.74 -13.78
N LEU A 22 0.67 -0.89 -13.92
CA LEU A 22 1.81 -0.88 -13.02
C LEU A 22 1.49 0.05 -11.84
N GLY A 23 1.49 -0.49 -10.63
CA GLY A 23 1.36 0.25 -9.38
C GLY A 23 2.71 0.42 -8.69
N ILE A 24 2.99 1.61 -8.14
CA ILE A 24 4.21 1.94 -7.40
C ILE A 24 3.84 2.50 -6.02
N GLU A 25 4.52 2.01 -4.98
CA GLU A 25 4.32 2.44 -3.60
C GLU A 25 5.65 2.78 -2.92
N THR A 26 5.71 3.98 -2.35
CA THR A 26 6.87 4.48 -1.59
C THR A 26 6.44 5.41 -0.46
N SER A 27 5.25 5.21 0.13
CA SER A 27 4.69 6.19 1.08
C SER A 27 5.40 6.23 2.44
N CYS A 28 6.13 5.18 2.82
CA CYS A 28 6.78 5.06 4.11
C CYS A 28 8.13 4.34 4.03
N ASP A 29 8.21 3.08 4.48
CA ASP A 29 9.46 2.30 4.64
C ASP A 29 9.50 1.03 3.78
N GLU A 30 8.63 0.94 2.80
CA GLU A 30 8.60 -0.15 1.82
C GLU A 30 8.62 0.40 0.40
N THR A 31 9.58 -0.08 -0.39
CA THR A 31 9.58 0.16 -1.84
C THR A 31 8.87 -0.98 -2.53
N ALA A 32 7.81 -0.71 -3.26
CA ALA A 32 7.15 -1.80 -3.96
C ALA A 32 6.60 -1.41 -5.32
N ALA A 33 6.49 -2.44 -6.19
CA ALA A 33 5.80 -2.36 -7.46
C ALA A 33 5.00 -3.64 -7.72
N ALA A 34 3.88 -3.50 -8.40
CA ALA A 34 3.01 -4.60 -8.77
C ALA A 34 2.41 -4.40 -10.16
N ILE A 35 2.23 -5.50 -10.88
CA ILE A 35 1.41 -5.51 -12.10
C ILE A 35 0.08 -6.18 -11.75
N VAL A 36 -0.99 -5.44 -11.96
CA VAL A 36 -2.35 -5.89 -11.64
C VAL A 36 -3.25 -5.75 -12.86
N LYS A 37 -4.04 -6.79 -13.14
CA LYS A 37 -4.99 -6.83 -14.22
C LYS A 37 -6.41 -6.87 -13.68
N GLY A 38 -7.24 -5.94 -14.11
CA GLY A 38 -8.64 -5.90 -13.72
C GLY A 38 -9.54 -6.76 -14.58
N ASN A 39 -10.52 -7.32 -13.93
CA ASN A 39 -11.57 -8.09 -14.55
C ASN A 39 -12.84 -7.25 -14.71
N SER A 40 -13.68 -7.61 -15.67
CA SER A 40 -14.96 -6.93 -15.93
C SER A 40 -15.98 -7.05 -14.79
N ASP A 41 -15.80 -8.01 -13.87
CA ASP A 41 -16.64 -8.19 -12.68
C ASP A 41 -16.19 -7.35 -11.47
N GLY A 42 -15.21 -6.47 -11.66
CA GLY A 42 -14.67 -5.61 -10.60
C GLY A 42 -13.66 -6.30 -9.67
N THR A 43 -13.26 -7.54 -9.94
CA THR A 43 -12.14 -8.21 -9.27
C THR A 43 -10.83 -7.91 -10.00
N GLY A 44 -9.70 -8.28 -9.41
CA GLY A 44 -8.39 -8.14 -10.01
C GLY A 44 -7.59 -9.44 -9.96
N GLU A 45 -6.63 -9.54 -10.88
CA GLU A 45 -5.61 -10.59 -10.90
C GLU A 45 -4.24 -9.93 -10.66
N ILE A 46 -3.51 -10.45 -9.70
CA ILE A 46 -2.16 -10.01 -9.40
C ILE A 46 -1.21 -10.79 -10.28
N LEU A 47 -0.58 -10.14 -11.24
CA LEU A 47 0.39 -10.80 -12.13
C LEU A 47 1.78 -10.82 -11.50
N SER A 48 2.14 -9.77 -10.76
CA SER A 48 3.36 -9.70 -9.96
C SER A 48 3.20 -8.75 -8.78
N ASN A 49 3.97 -8.97 -7.71
CA ASN A 49 3.99 -8.09 -6.54
C ASN A 49 5.35 -8.17 -5.84
N ILE A 50 6.16 -7.16 -6.02
CA ILE A 50 7.51 -7.07 -5.46
C ILE A 50 7.53 -6.04 -4.35
N VAL A 51 8.03 -6.44 -3.19
CA VAL A 51 8.14 -5.58 -2.00
C VAL A 51 9.56 -5.67 -1.46
N SER A 52 10.17 -4.54 -1.18
CA SER A 52 11.43 -4.42 -0.46
C SER A 52 11.22 -3.61 0.81
N SER A 53 11.24 -4.27 1.94
CA SER A 53 11.18 -3.62 3.26
C SER A 53 12.50 -2.94 3.59
N GLN A 54 12.43 -1.88 4.38
CA GLN A 54 13.56 -1.11 4.91
C GLN A 54 13.68 -1.26 6.43
N VAL A 55 13.06 -2.30 7.01
CA VAL A 55 13.08 -2.52 8.47
C VAL A 55 14.51 -2.60 9.02
N GLU A 56 15.40 -3.27 8.30
CA GLU A 56 16.79 -3.42 8.74
C GLU A 56 17.53 -2.07 8.76
N GLU A 57 17.31 -1.22 7.75
CA GLU A 57 17.90 0.11 7.65
C GLU A 57 17.45 1.05 8.78
N HIS A 58 16.26 0.82 9.31
CA HIS A 58 15.67 1.65 10.37
C HIS A 58 15.84 1.08 11.78
N ARG A 59 16.27 -0.16 11.92
CA ARG A 59 16.36 -0.86 13.20
C ARG A 59 17.18 -0.11 14.24
N GLU A 60 18.35 0.39 13.85
CA GLU A 60 19.27 1.10 14.75
C GLU A 60 18.67 2.42 15.29
N PHE A 61 17.71 3.00 14.57
CA PHE A 61 17.06 4.26 14.96
C PHE A 61 15.80 4.03 15.82
N GLY A 62 15.36 2.77 15.94
CA GLY A 62 14.16 2.42 16.70
C GLY A 62 12.86 2.99 16.10
N GLY A 63 12.86 3.30 14.80
CA GLY A 63 11.74 3.85 14.06
C GLY A 63 12.17 4.42 12.72
N ILE A 64 11.22 4.87 11.91
CA ILE A 64 11.46 5.31 10.53
C ILE A 64 12.11 6.70 10.51
N VAL A 65 13.21 6.84 9.76
CA VAL A 65 13.89 8.10 9.46
C VAL A 65 13.56 8.50 8.02
N PRO A 66 12.78 9.57 7.79
CA PRO A 66 12.24 9.90 6.47
C PRO A 66 13.31 10.09 5.37
N GLU A 67 14.41 10.75 5.67
CA GLU A 67 15.50 10.99 4.70
C GLU A 67 16.22 9.69 4.33
N LEU A 68 16.40 8.80 5.28
CA LEU A 68 16.99 7.48 5.04
C LEU A 68 16.06 6.65 4.17
N ALA A 69 14.75 6.65 4.50
CA ALA A 69 13.74 5.95 3.71
C ALA A 69 13.70 6.45 2.26
N ALA A 70 13.71 7.77 2.06
CA ALA A 70 13.72 8.35 0.71
C ALA A 70 14.93 7.93 -0.12
N ARG A 71 16.14 7.91 0.47
CA ARG A 71 17.34 7.43 -0.21
C ARG A 71 17.24 5.95 -0.58
N ALA A 72 16.79 5.11 0.34
CA ALA A 72 16.60 3.70 0.08
C ALA A 72 15.55 3.46 -1.04
N HIS A 73 14.49 4.28 -1.13
CA HIS A 73 13.57 4.24 -2.25
C HIS A 73 14.25 4.54 -3.59
N VAL A 74 15.05 5.62 -3.64
CA VAL A 74 15.76 5.98 -4.88
C VAL A 74 16.70 4.86 -5.34
N GLU A 75 17.40 4.22 -4.41
CA GLU A 75 18.35 3.14 -4.72
C GLU A 75 17.65 1.86 -5.22
N LYS A 76 16.44 1.59 -4.75
CA LYS A 76 15.76 0.31 -4.99
C LYS A 76 14.69 0.35 -6.08
N ILE A 77 14.10 1.51 -6.35
CA ILE A 77 12.86 1.61 -7.13
C ILE A 77 13.01 1.08 -8.57
N GLU A 78 14.12 1.35 -9.23
CA GLU A 78 14.38 0.85 -10.58
C GLU A 78 14.36 -0.68 -10.62
N PHE A 79 15.13 -1.31 -9.73
CA PHE A 79 15.20 -2.76 -9.63
C PHE A 79 13.84 -3.39 -9.29
N ILE A 80 13.09 -2.78 -8.36
CA ILE A 80 11.78 -3.27 -7.93
C ILE A 80 10.75 -3.19 -9.05
N VAL A 81 10.73 -2.10 -9.82
CA VAL A 81 9.86 -1.94 -10.99
C VAL A 81 10.23 -2.95 -12.08
N GLN A 82 11.52 -3.06 -12.41
CA GLN A 82 11.99 -4.02 -13.41
C GLN A 82 11.58 -5.45 -13.04
N LYS A 83 11.83 -5.85 -11.79
CA LYS A 83 11.48 -7.18 -11.31
C LYS A 83 9.97 -7.44 -11.35
N ALA A 84 9.13 -6.43 -11.04
CA ALA A 84 7.68 -6.57 -11.14
C ALA A 84 7.23 -6.82 -12.59
N ILE A 85 7.86 -6.17 -13.55
CA ILE A 85 7.60 -6.38 -14.98
C ILE A 85 8.03 -7.80 -15.40
N GLU A 86 9.26 -8.20 -15.06
CA GLU A 86 9.80 -9.52 -15.38
C GLU A 86 8.92 -10.65 -14.83
N GLU A 87 8.55 -10.59 -13.55
CA GLU A 87 7.72 -11.63 -12.92
C GLU A 87 6.28 -11.67 -13.46
N SER A 88 5.77 -10.56 -14.02
CA SER A 88 4.45 -10.53 -14.65
C SER A 88 4.38 -11.22 -16.00
N ASN A 89 5.53 -11.53 -16.61
CA ASN A 89 5.68 -12.01 -18.00
C ASN A 89 5.04 -11.06 -19.04
N LEU A 90 5.03 -9.75 -18.77
CA LEU A 90 4.56 -8.70 -19.67
C LEU A 90 5.69 -7.75 -20.03
N ASP A 91 5.61 -7.17 -21.20
CA ASP A 91 6.43 -6.00 -21.55
C ASP A 91 5.80 -4.74 -20.96
N LEU A 92 6.62 -3.78 -20.54
CA LEU A 92 6.16 -2.53 -19.95
C LEU A 92 5.24 -1.73 -20.90
N GLU A 93 5.44 -1.84 -22.19
CA GLU A 93 4.60 -1.23 -23.24
C GLU A 93 3.17 -1.78 -23.26
N ASN A 94 2.96 -2.97 -22.73
CA ASN A 94 1.67 -3.66 -22.71
C ASN A 94 0.78 -3.29 -21.51
N VAL A 95 1.27 -2.48 -20.54
CA VAL A 95 0.39 -1.93 -19.50
C VAL A 95 -0.49 -0.82 -20.07
N ASP A 96 -1.72 -0.72 -19.59
CA ASP A 96 -2.68 0.30 -20.00
C ASP A 96 -2.48 1.64 -19.26
N GLY A 97 -1.79 1.64 -18.12
CA GLY A 97 -1.50 2.84 -17.35
C GLY A 97 -0.58 2.58 -16.15
N ILE A 98 -0.15 3.67 -15.53
CA ILE A 98 0.72 3.68 -14.36
C ILE A 98 0.01 4.36 -13.20
N ALA A 99 0.12 3.79 -12.01
CA ALA A 99 -0.41 4.36 -10.78
C ALA A 99 0.70 4.49 -9.74
N ALA A 100 0.67 5.55 -8.93
CA ALA A 100 1.57 5.69 -7.79
C ALA A 100 0.86 6.33 -6.60
N THR A 101 1.28 5.97 -5.39
CA THR A 101 0.76 6.58 -4.16
C THR A 101 1.12 8.05 -4.10
N ALA A 102 0.09 8.90 -3.86
CA ALA A 102 0.23 10.35 -3.78
C ALA A 102 0.06 10.90 -2.35
N GLY A 103 -0.35 10.06 -1.40
CA GLY A 103 -0.57 10.40 0.01
C GLY A 103 -1.80 9.72 0.60
N PRO A 104 -1.96 9.77 1.93
CA PRO A 104 -0.99 10.26 2.90
C PRO A 104 0.28 9.40 2.99
N GLY A 105 1.36 10.00 3.53
CA GLY A 105 2.65 9.34 3.70
C GLY A 105 3.78 10.36 3.90
N LEU A 106 5.01 9.90 4.01
CA LEU A 106 6.19 10.74 4.13
C LEU A 106 6.45 11.46 2.79
N ILE A 107 6.39 12.79 2.80
CA ILE A 107 6.42 13.60 1.56
C ILE A 107 7.65 13.32 0.70
N VAL A 108 8.83 13.17 1.33
CA VAL A 108 10.08 12.87 0.63
C VAL A 108 10.06 11.49 -0.03
N CYS A 109 9.44 10.51 0.61
CA CYS A 109 9.27 9.15 0.11
C CYS A 109 8.24 9.10 -1.05
N LEU A 110 7.07 9.72 -0.85
CA LEU A 110 6.02 9.83 -1.88
C LEU A 110 6.55 10.45 -3.17
N THR A 111 7.43 11.45 -3.06
CA THR A 111 8.01 12.13 -4.21
C THR A 111 8.80 11.20 -5.12
N VAL A 112 9.47 10.18 -4.57
CA VAL A 112 10.23 9.20 -5.34
C VAL A 112 9.29 8.38 -6.24
N GLY A 113 8.30 7.72 -5.66
CA GLY A 113 7.35 6.89 -6.41
C GLY A 113 6.52 7.69 -7.42
N LEU A 114 6.03 8.88 -7.02
CA LEU A 114 5.26 9.77 -7.89
C LEU A 114 6.06 10.20 -9.13
N ASN A 115 7.29 10.64 -8.95
CA ASN A 115 8.11 11.10 -10.09
C ASN A 115 8.51 9.93 -10.99
N THR A 116 8.86 8.78 -10.42
CA THR A 116 9.13 7.56 -11.19
C THR A 116 7.92 7.14 -12.01
N GLY A 117 6.75 7.05 -11.39
CA GLY A 117 5.52 6.68 -12.09
C GLY A 117 5.13 7.67 -13.19
N LYS A 118 5.28 8.97 -12.95
CA LYS A 118 5.04 10.02 -13.97
C LYS A 118 6.03 9.94 -15.13
N ALA A 119 7.30 9.69 -14.83
CA ALA A 119 8.34 9.56 -15.87
C ALA A 119 8.06 8.35 -16.76
N ILE A 120 7.73 7.19 -16.19
CA ILE A 120 7.35 5.99 -16.95
C ILE A 120 6.10 6.27 -17.80
N ALA A 121 5.04 6.81 -17.20
CA ALA A 121 3.79 7.12 -17.89
C ALA A 121 4.01 8.09 -19.06
N GLY A 122 4.82 9.13 -18.83
CA GLY A 122 5.17 10.12 -19.86
C GLY A 122 5.97 9.52 -21.01
N SER A 123 6.97 8.67 -20.73
CA SER A 123 7.78 8.01 -21.75
C SER A 123 6.95 7.07 -22.64
N LEU A 124 6.00 6.36 -22.04
CA LEU A 124 5.11 5.41 -22.72
C LEU A 124 3.85 6.07 -23.31
N LYS A 125 3.63 7.36 -23.03
CA LYS A 125 2.39 8.08 -23.40
C LYS A 125 1.13 7.37 -22.88
N LYS A 126 1.23 6.82 -21.66
CA LYS A 126 0.12 6.14 -20.95
C LYS A 126 -0.48 7.05 -19.89
N PRO A 127 -1.75 6.83 -19.48
CA PRO A 127 -2.35 7.55 -18.37
C PRO A 127 -1.60 7.31 -17.06
N PHE A 128 -1.50 8.35 -16.22
CA PHE A 128 -0.98 8.30 -14.88
C PHE A 128 -2.09 8.56 -13.87
N ILE A 129 -2.12 7.78 -12.79
CA ILE A 129 -3.09 7.91 -11.71
C ILE A 129 -2.36 8.12 -10.39
N ALA A 130 -2.69 9.23 -9.73
CA ALA A 130 -2.28 9.51 -8.37
C ALA A 130 -3.29 8.86 -7.39
N VAL A 131 -2.84 7.94 -6.55
CA VAL A 131 -3.70 7.13 -5.68
C VAL A 131 -3.58 7.55 -4.24
N ASN A 132 -4.71 7.66 -3.54
CA ASN A 132 -4.72 7.84 -2.10
C ASN A 132 -4.34 6.52 -1.42
N HIS A 133 -3.32 6.56 -0.53
CA HIS A 133 -2.81 5.39 0.19
C HIS A 133 -3.91 4.65 0.99
N LEU A 134 -4.76 5.40 1.69
CA LEU A 134 -5.84 4.80 2.49
C LEU A 134 -6.97 4.24 1.61
N GLU A 135 -7.23 4.84 0.46
CA GLU A 135 -8.15 4.29 -0.53
C GLU A 135 -7.62 2.97 -1.10
N GLY A 136 -6.32 2.89 -1.36
CA GLY A 136 -5.66 1.64 -1.72
C GLY A 136 -5.95 0.53 -0.70
N HIS A 137 -5.78 0.82 0.59
CA HIS A 137 -6.15 -0.12 1.66
C HIS A 137 -7.64 -0.46 1.66
N ALA A 138 -8.50 0.56 1.52
CA ALA A 138 -9.94 0.38 1.58
C ALA A 138 -10.47 -0.54 0.47
N LEU A 139 -9.89 -0.47 -0.72
CA LEU A 139 -10.34 -1.23 -1.89
C LEU A 139 -9.65 -2.60 -2.05
N SER A 140 -8.59 -2.87 -1.28
CA SER A 140 -7.84 -4.13 -1.38
C SER A 140 -8.67 -5.41 -1.26
N PRO A 141 -9.72 -5.49 -0.40
CA PRO A 141 -10.52 -6.69 -0.29
C PRO A 141 -11.23 -7.07 -1.60
N LYS A 142 -11.49 -6.11 -2.49
CA LYS A 142 -12.16 -6.36 -3.77
C LYS A 142 -11.28 -7.12 -4.78
N ILE A 143 -9.96 -7.13 -4.61
CA ILE A 143 -9.06 -7.84 -5.52
C ILE A 143 -9.39 -9.34 -5.51
N ASN A 144 -9.50 -9.92 -4.32
CA ASN A 144 -9.63 -11.35 -4.12
C ASN A 144 -11.04 -11.78 -3.69
N SER A 145 -11.98 -10.84 -3.59
CA SER A 145 -13.33 -11.13 -3.14
C SER A 145 -14.37 -10.33 -3.93
N LYS A 146 -15.56 -10.89 -4.04
CA LYS A 146 -16.73 -10.23 -4.64
C LYS A 146 -17.49 -9.37 -3.63
N ILE A 147 -16.78 -8.77 -2.66
CA ILE A 147 -17.42 -7.86 -1.72
C ILE A 147 -18.07 -6.69 -2.46
N GLU A 148 -19.35 -6.44 -2.20
CA GLU A 148 -20.08 -5.34 -2.83
C GLU A 148 -20.14 -4.11 -1.92
N PHE A 149 -20.31 -2.95 -2.51
CA PHE A 149 -20.57 -1.73 -1.78
C PHE A 149 -22.05 -1.66 -1.30
N PRO A 150 -22.34 -1.03 -0.14
CA PRO A 150 -21.39 -0.56 0.84
C PRO A 150 -20.86 -1.67 1.76
N TYR A 151 -19.67 -1.48 2.34
CA TYR A 151 -19.14 -2.33 3.40
C TYR A 151 -18.45 -1.53 4.49
N LEU A 152 -18.39 -2.11 5.69
CA LEU A 152 -17.66 -1.56 6.83
C LEU A 152 -16.21 -2.05 6.77
N LEU A 153 -15.26 -1.12 6.83
CA LEU A 153 -13.84 -1.38 6.89
C LEU A 153 -13.29 -0.96 8.26
N LEU A 154 -12.59 -1.86 8.93
CA LEU A 154 -11.65 -1.52 9.99
C LEU A 154 -10.25 -1.45 9.38
N LEU A 155 -9.74 -0.23 9.17
CA LEU A 155 -8.40 0.02 8.67
C LEU A 155 -7.46 0.12 9.87
N ILE A 156 -6.43 -0.75 9.90
CA ILE A 156 -5.41 -0.78 10.95
C ILE A 156 -4.05 -0.81 10.27
N SER A 157 -3.18 0.14 10.65
CA SER A 157 -1.80 0.21 10.18
C SER A 157 -0.89 0.83 11.25
N GLY A 158 0.39 1.02 10.92
CA GLY A 158 1.34 1.76 11.77
C GLY A 158 0.91 3.21 12.03
N GLY A 159 0.34 3.89 11.03
CA GLY A 159 -0.04 5.30 11.12
C GLY A 159 -1.54 5.59 11.18
N HIS A 160 -2.41 4.58 10.98
CA HIS A 160 -3.85 4.81 10.89
C HIS A 160 -4.65 3.70 11.58
N THR A 161 -5.67 4.10 12.34
CA THR A 161 -6.70 3.19 12.88
C THR A 161 -8.06 3.87 12.75
N GLN A 162 -8.90 3.37 11.83
CA GLN A 162 -10.16 4.02 11.46
C GLN A 162 -11.24 3.00 11.14
N PHE A 163 -12.50 3.35 11.46
CA PHE A 163 -13.68 2.73 10.91
C PHE A 163 -14.19 3.55 9.73
N LEU A 164 -14.34 2.92 8.58
CA LEU A 164 -14.82 3.53 7.35
C LEU A 164 -16.02 2.78 6.80
N GLU A 165 -17.07 3.51 6.43
CA GLU A 165 -18.11 3.03 5.54
C GLU A 165 -17.65 3.29 4.10
N VAL A 166 -17.45 2.22 3.35
CA VAL A 166 -16.97 2.28 1.97
C VAL A 166 -18.18 2.12 1.06
N ASN A 167 -18.64 3.24 0.47
CA ASN A 167 -19.83 3.29 -0.37
C ASN A 167 -19.51 3.16 -1.86
N GLY A 168 -18.26 3.28 -2.23
CA GLY A 168 -17.77 3.23 -3.61
C GLY A 168 -16.37 3.81 -3.70
N VAL A 169 -15.80 3.77 -4.90
CA VAL A 169 -14.51 4.44 -5.20
C VAL A 169 -14.70 5.95 -5.02
N ASN A 170 -13.77 6.60 -4.32
CA ASN A 170 -13.85 8.02 -3.93
C ASN A 170 -15.09 8.39 -3.08
N ASN A 171 -15.77 7.41 -2.48
CA ASN A 171 -16.96 7.64 -1.66
C ASN A 171 -16.86 6.91 -0.32
N TYR A 172 -16.26 7.59 0.65
CA TYR A 172 -15.95 7.06 1.97
C TYR A 172 -16.54 7.94 3.06
N LYS A 173 -17.11 7.32 4.09
CA LYS A 173 -17.54 8.01 5.30
C LYS A 173 -16.75 7.47 6.49
N ARG A 174 -15.96 8.33 7.12
CA ARG A 174 -15.27 7.98 8.35
C ARG A 174 -16.26 7.97 9.52
N LEU A 175 -16.45 6.81 10.12
CA LEU A 175 -17.33 6.60 11.26
C LEU A 175 -16.61 6.81 12.59
N GLY A 176 -15.30 6.50 12.64
CA GLY A 176 -14.47 6.67 13.81
C GLY A 176 -13.00 6.60 13.47
N THR A 177 -12.18 7.13 14.36
CA THR A 177 -10.71 7.08 14.25
C THR A 177 -10.12 7.01 15.65
N THR A 178 -8.89 6.52 15.75
CA THR A 178 -8.15 6.63 17.02
C THR A 178 -8.07 8.10 17.46
N ILE A 179 -8.06 8.30 18.78
CA ILE A 179 -7.96 9.63 19.41
C ILE A 179 -6.50 9.99 19.65
N ASP A 180 -5.66 8.99 19.85
CA ASP A 180 -4.24 9.13 20.16
C ASP A 180 -3.42 8.34 19.14
N ASP A 181 -2.66 7.34 19.55
CA ASP A 181 -1.82 6.53 18.68
C ASP A 181 -2.65 5.64 17.73
N ALA A 182 -2.13 5.41 16.53
CA ALA A 182 -2.58 4.30 15.72
C ALA A 182 -2.24 2.96 16.40
N LEU A 183 -2.98 1.90 16.11
CA LEU A 183 -2.80 0.62 16.80
C LEU A 183 -1.39 0.05 16.61
N GLY A 184 -0.84 0.09 15.39
CA GLY A 184 0.53 -0.37 15.13
C GLY A 184 1.58 0.46 15.89
N GLU A 185 1.41 1.78 15.91
CA GLU A 185 2.27 2.69 16.68
C GLU A 185 2.19 2.40 18.19
N ALA A 186 1.01 2.13 18.73
CA ALA A 186 0.83 1.75 20.13
C ALA A 186 1.57 0.45 20.48
N PHE A 187 1.57 -0.54 19.56
CA PHE A 187 2.35 -1.76 19.73
C PHE A 187 3.85 -1.48 19.75
N ASP A 188 4.37 -0.67 18.85
CA ASP A 188 5.80 -0.34 18.80
C ASP A 188 6.24 0.47 20.02
N LYS A 189 5.43 1.42 20.48
CA LYS A 189 5.69 2.18 21.71
C LYS A 189 5.68 1.28 22.95
N THR A 190 4.72 0.35 23.06
CA THR A 190 4.66 -0.62 24.13
C THR A 190 5.87 -1.54 24.11
N ALA A 191 6.28 -2.02 22.95
CA ALA A 191 7.48 -2.84 22.77
C ALA A 191 8.73 -2.10 23.28
N LYS A 192 8.87 -0.83 22.90
CA LYS A 192 10.00 0.01 23.34
C LYS A 192 10.05 0.15 24.86
N LEU A 193 8.89 0.31 25.53
CA LEU A 193 8.83 0.36 26.98
C LEU A 193 9.25 -0.97 27.64
N LEU A 194 9.02 -2.10 26.94
CA LEU A 194 9.44 -3.43 27.39
C LEU A 194 10.88 -3.78 27.00
N GLY A 195 11.64 -2.87 26.36
CA GLY A 195 12.98 -3.11 25.90
C GLY A 195 13.06 -4.03 24.65
N ILE A 196 11.97 -4.14 23.91
CA ILE A 196 11.90 -4.92 22.67
C ILE A 196 12.29 -4.01 21.51
N GLU A 197 13.15 -4.52 20.63
CA GLU A 197 13.64 -3.81 19.45
C GLU A 197 12.55 -3.64 18.38
N PHE A 198 12.69 -2.57 17.57
CA PHE A 198 11.85 -2.30 16.42
C PHE A 198 12.06 -3.35 15.28
N PRO A 199 10.98 -3.80 14.58
CA PRO A 199 9.57 -3.56 14.85
C PRO A 199 9.05 -4.40 16.02
N GLY A 200 8.38 -3.74 16.96
CA GLY A 200 7.96 -4.37 18.22
C GLY A 200 6.66 -5.16 18.15
N GLY A 201 5.74 -4.78 17.26
CA GLY A 201 4.41 -5.40 17.17
C GLY A 201 4.44 -6.92 17.01
N PRO A 202 5.18 -7.51 16.06
CA PRO A 202 5.29 -8.96 15.90
C PRO A 202 5.84 -9.69 17.13
N LYS A 203 6.78 -9.07 17.86
CA LYS A 203 7.34 -9.64 19.08
C LYS A 203 6.36 -9.63 20.24
N ILE A 204 5.61 -8.53 20.40
CA ILE A 204 4.53 -8.48 21.40
C ILE A 204 3.49 -9.56 21.11
N GLU A 205 3.10 -9.74 19.87
CA GLU A 205 2.16 -10.81 19.48
C GLU A 205 2.71 -12.21 19.84
N GLU A 206 3.99 -12.47 19.54
CA GLU A 206 4.64 -13.73 19.90
C GLU A 206 4.62 -13.97 21.42
N TRP A 207 4.93 -12.94 22.21
CA TRP A 207 4.93 -13.05 23.67
C TRP A 207 3.52 -13.20 24.23
N ALA A 208 2.56 -12.48 23.69
CA ALA A 208 1.15 -12.57 24.11
C ALA A 208 0.58 -13.99 23.94
N LYS A 209 1.00 -14.72 22.91
CA LYS A 209 0.60 -16.12 22.70
C LYS A 209 1.07 -17.06 23.82
N LYS A 210 2.09 -16.66 24.57
CA LYS A 210 2.66 -17.43 25.72
C LYS A 210 2.19 -16.91 27.08
N GLY A 211 1.48 -15.77 27.07
CA GLY A 211 0.98 -15.12 28.26
C GLY A 211 -0.36 -15.70 28.75
N ASP A 212 -0.67 -15.43 30.00
CA ASP A 212 -1.99 -15.73 30.60
C ASP A 212 -2.87 -14.48 30.54
N GLY A 213 -3.85 -14.48 29.62
CA GLY A 213 -4.80 -13.37 29.46
C GLY A 213 -5.78 -13.19 30.62
N GLY A 214 -5.81 -14.10 31.58
CA GLY A 214 -6.61 -14.05 32.81
C GLY A 214 -5.85 -13.61 34.05
N TYR A 215 -4.60 -13.15 33.90
CA TYR A 215 -3.73 -12.80 35.02
C TYR A 215 -4.19 -11.55 35.76
N PHE A 216 -4.93 -10.63 35.14
CA PHE A 216 -5.47 -9.40 35.70
C PHE A 216 -6.98 -9.47 35.84
#